data_30a4b21962639814482c0acff6f79e0d
#
_entry.id   30a4b21962639814482c0acff6f79e0d
#
_cell.length_a   1.000
_cell.length_b   1.000
_cell.length_c   1.000
_cell.angle_alpha   90.00
_cell.angle_beta   90.00
_cell.angle_gamma   90.00
#
_symmetry.space_group_name_H-M   'P 1'
#
loop_
_entity.id
_entity.type
_entity.pdbx_description
1 polymer ?
#
loop_
_entity_poly.entity_id
_entity_poly.type
_entity_poly.pdbx_seq_one_letter_code
_entity_poly.pdbx_strand_id
1 'polypeptide(L)'
;MQNNLLNMIHGPPASVRSSDEWLQLSRIILPKLCLEHDNVLYASFALSATHLLRSSPDDDALYSARQNYYVLALREQRKECAHIDAQNAEAVCLTSFLILRNSYAMMQERSLDQYTPPTEWLKMGRGAGAVMWKANAAVTPEMPFSFKFFLDSYQYVLTEQALQRNFDRPFSNVFVAITEQKPDLEDQQTYQKSLSYINFMQKAIDSGEPAFVVGRMLQAFPMIVPARFIDLVEEQDPCALVVLAHYFGIAAQVDGDFWWLKGSDGSSERTAPKEIKAIDAQLHGSCKAMMLWPLTKAELCGLS
;
A
#
# COMPACT_ATOMS: atom_id res chain seq x y z
N MET A 1 -19.70 13.54 -11.64
CA MET A 1 -19.16 12.17 -11.53
C MET A 1 -17.67 12.08 -11.84
N GLN A 2 -17.16 12.61 -12.98
CA GLN A 2 -15.74 12.51 -13.34
C GLN A 2 -14.76 13.12 -12.31
N ASN A 3 -15.07 14.27 -11.71
CA ASN A 3 -14.21 14.90 -10.69
C ASN A 3 -14.10 14.08 -9.39
N ASN A 4 -15.14 13.29 -9.05
CA ASN A 4 -15.09 12.43 -7.87
C ASN A 4 -14.17 11.23 -8.07
N LEU A 5 -14.17 10.62 -9.27
CA LEU A 5 -13.28 9.49 -9.57
C LEU A 5 -11.80 9.90 -9.50
N LEU A 6 -11.46 11.09 -9.96
CA LEU A 6 -10.12 11.67 -9.88
C LEU A 6 -9.67 11.89 -8.44
N ASN A 7 -10.53 12.49 -7.61
CA ASN A 7 -10.23 12.70 -6.19
C ASN A 7 -10.11 11.37 -5.42
N MET A 8 -10.84 10.35 -5.85
CA MET A 8 -10.81 9.02 -5.25
C MET A 8 -9.49 8.28 -5.49
N ILE A 9 -8.90 8.47 -6.66
CA ILE A 9 -7.65 7.82 -7.03
C ILE A 9 -6.42 8.56 -6.45
N HIS A 10 -6.48 9.88 -6.27
CA HIS A 10 -5.29 10.72 -6.01
C HIS A 10 -5.29 11.54 -4.73
N GLY A 11 -6.42 11.72 -4.04
CA GLY A 11 -6.53 12.72 -3.00
C GLY A 11 -6.73 14.15 -3.56
N PRO A 12 -6.74 15.17 -2.70
CA PRO A 12 -7.06 16.54 -3.11
C PRO A 12 -6.05 17.08 -4.14
N PRO A 13 -6.54 17.76 -5.20
CA PRO A 13 -5.71 18.23 -6.31
C PRO A 13 -4.69 19.32 -5.96
N ALA A 14 -4.68 19.83 -4.75
CA ALA A 14 -3.90 21.00 -4.36
C ALA A 14 -2.39 20.76 -4.22
N SER A 15 -1.95 19.53 -3.91
CA SER A 15 -0.53 19.19 -3.71
C SER A 15 0.12 18.49 -4.89
N VAL A 16 -0.69 17.99 -5.81
CA VAL A 16 -0.20 17.26 -6.98
C VAL A 16 -0.49 18.11 -8.22
N ARG A 17 0.47 18.91 -8.65
CA ARG A 17 0.61 19.16 -10.08
C ARG A 17 0.96 17.82 -10.70
N SER A 18 -0.08 17.00 -10.91
CA SER A 18 0.06 15.73 -11.58
C SER A 18 0.66 16.01 -12.94
N SER A 19 1.66 15.26 -13.30
CA SER A 19 2.10 15.22 -14.67
C SER A 19 0.89 14.98 -15.57
N ASP A 20 0.89 15.47 -16.79
CA ASP A 20 -0.18 15.25 -17.78
C ASP A 20 -0.54 13.75 -17.91
N GLU A 21 0.40 12.88 -17.60
CA GLU A 21 0.31 11.41 -17.54
C GLU A 21 -0.77 10.89 -16.60
N TRP A 22 -0.86 11.47 -15.40
CA TRP A 22 -1.88 11.09 -14.43
C TRP A 22 -3.29 11.54 -14.82
N LEU A 23 -3.39 12.72 -15.41
CA LEU A 23 -4.65 13.22 -15.96
C LEU A 23 -5.11 12.31 -17.11
N GLN A 24 -4.19 11.87 -17.94
CA GLN A 24 -4.46 10.95 -19.03
C GLN A 24 -4.93 9.59 -18.51
N LEU A 25 -4.22 9.01 -17.52
CA LEU A 25 -4.61 7.73 -16.93
C LEU A 25 -6.03 7.79 -16.37
N SER A 26 -6.35 8.79 -15.58
CA SER A 26 -7.62 8.86 -14.85
C SER A 26 -8.79 9.33 -15.70
N ARG A 27 -8.59 10.20 -16.69
CA ARG A 27 -9.66 10.79 -17.51
C ARG A 27 -9.95 10.01 -18.78
N ILE A 28 -8.97 9.28 -19.30
CA ILE A 28 -9.08 8.60 -20.60
C ILE A 28 -8.95 7.09 -20.42
N ILE A 29 -7.87 6.62 -19.81
CA ILE A 29 -7.51 5.20 -19.78
C ILE A 29 -8.41 4.43 -18.81
N LEU A 30 -8.56 4.89 -17.57
CA LEU A 30 -9.41 4.22 -16.59
C LEU A 30 -10.87 4.07 -17.05
N PRO A 31 -11.55 5.14 -17.55
CA PRO A 31 -12.90 4.99 -18.09
C PRO A 31 -12.98 4.01 -19.26
N LYS A 32 -12.01 4.01 -20.16
CA LYS A 32 -11.94 3.06 -21.26
C LYS A 32 -11.83 1.62 -20.75
N LEU A 33 -10.87 1.36 -19.87
CA LEU A 33 -10.67 0.03 -19.29
C LEU A 33 -11.89 -0.45 -18.48
N CYS A 34 -12.61 0.45 -17.81
CA CYS A 34 -13.87 0.12 -17.14
C CYS A 34 -14.97 -0.34 -18.08
N LEU A 35 -14.97 0.12 -19.33
CA LEU A 35 -15.95 -0.30 -20.34
C LEU A 35 -15.55 -1.62 -21.02
N GLU A 36 -14.27 -1.95 -21.03
CA GLU A 36 -13.73 -3.12 -21.70
C GLU A 36 -13.50 -4.31 -20.76
N HIS A 37 -13.31 -4.06 -19.44
CA HIS A 37 -12.89 -5.06 -18.46
C HIS A 37 -13.69 -4.97 -17.15
N ASP A 38 -14.50 -5.99 -16.87
CA ASP A 38 -15.33 -6.07 -15.65
C ASP A 38 -14.55 -6.01 -14.35
N ASN A 39 -13.33 -6.58 -14.30
CA ASN A 39 -12.45 -6.51 -13.12
C ASN A 39 -12.08 -5.08 -12.77
N VAL A 40 -11.77 -4.23 -13.76
CA VAL A 40 -11.47 -2.80 -13.56
C VAL A 40 -12.73 -2.05 -13.11
N LEU A 41 -13.88 -2.31 -13.76
CA LEU A 41 -15.15 -1.68 -13.45
C LEU A 41 -15.55 -1.92 -12.00
N TYR A 42 -15.58 -3.18 -11.58
CA TYR A 42 -16.01 -3.54 -10.23
C TYR A 42 -15.01 -3.06 -9.15
N ALA A 43 -13.70 -3.12 -9.42
CA ALA A 43 -12.70 -2.58 -8.51
C ALA A 43 -12.84 -1.05 -8.34
N SER A 44 -13.15 -0.34 -9.43
CA SER A 44 -13.42 1.10 -9.41
C SER A 44 -14.68 1.43 -8.61
N PHE A 45 -15.75 0.65 -8.76
CA PHE A 45 -16.98 0.85 -7.99
C PHE A 45 -16.78 0.54 -6.50
N ALA A 46 -16.06 -0.52 -6.16
CA ALA A 46 -15.72 -0.86 -4.77
C ALA A 46 -14.93 0.27 -4.10
N LEU A 47 -13.89 0.77 -4.78
CA LEU A 47 -13.06 1.87 -4.27
C LEU A 47 -13.88 3.18 -4.15
N SER A 48 -14.78 3.43 -5.10
CA SER A 48 -15.69 4.58 -5.09
C SER A 48 -16.64 4.54 -3.89
N ALA A 49 -17.24 3.39 -3.65
CA ALA A 49 -18.12 3.17 -2.51
C ALA A 49 -17.36 3.35 -1.17
N THR A 50 -16.15 2.82 -1.07
CA THR A 50 -15.27 3.03 0.10
C THR A 50 -14.99 4.51 0.34
N HIS A 51 -14.73 5.28 -0.71
CA HIS A 51 -14.52 6.72 -0.58
C HIS A 51 -15.77 7.47 -0.13
N LEU A 52 -16.94 7.12 -0.67
CA LEU A 52 -18.22 7.75 -0.32
C LEU A 52 -18.63 7.44 1.12
N LEU A 53 -18.37 6.24 1.63
CA LEU A 53 -18.63 5.86 3.02
C LEU A 53 -17.93 6.75 4.04
N ARG A 54 -16.83 7.40 3.69
CA ARG A 54 -16.16 8.38 4.57
C ARG A 54 -17.06 9.57 4.92
N SER A 55 -17.96 9.95 4.03
CA SER A 55 -18.92 11.04 4.24
C SER A 55 -20.28 10.55 4.71
N SER A 56 -20.54 9.26 4.60
CA SER A 56 -21.82 8.62 4.94
C SER A 56 -21.56 7.23 5.55
N PRO A 57 -20.91 7.15 6.73
CA PRO A 57 -20.46 5.88 7.31
C PRO A 57 -21.61 4.93 7.66
N ASP A 58 -22.80 5.46 7.94
CA ASP A 58 -23.99 4.70 8.32
C ASP A 58 -24.90 4.34 7.13
N ASP A 59 -24.43 4.50 5.88
CA ASP A 59 -25.18 4.12 4.68
C ASP A 59 -25.04 2.61 4.39
N ASP A 60 -25.99 1.83 4.90
CA ASP A 60 -26.03 0.36 4.73
C ASP A 60 -26.12 -0.06 3.25
N ALA A 61 -26.81 0.72 2.41
CA ALA A 61 -26.92 0.40 0.99
C ALA A 61 -25.58 0.57 0.28
N LEU A 62 -24.85 1.64 0.61
CA LEU A 62 -23.53 1.91 0.10
C LEU A 62 -22.50 0.89 0.62
N TYR A 63 -22.60 0.51 1.90
CA TYR A 63 -21.79 -0.55 2.48
C TYR A 63 -22.00 -1.89 1.76
N SER A 64 -23.26 -2.28 1.55
CA SER A 64 -23.61 -3.50 0.81
C SER A 64 -23.12 -3.47 -0.64
N ALA A 65 -23.26 -2.32 -1.30
CA ALA A 65 -22.75 -2.12 -2.67
C ALA A 65 -21.23 -2.30 -2.73
N ARG A 66 -20.48 -1.70 -1.79
CA ARG A 66 -19.03 -1.87 -1.68
C ARG A 66 -18.63 -3.34 -1.58
N GLN A 67 -19.25 -4.08 -0.66
CA GLN A 67 -18.95 -5.50 -0.46
C GLN A 67 -19.23 -6.32 -1.72
N ASN A 68 -20.37 -6.09 -2.36
CA ASN A 68 -20.73 -6.78 -3.59
C ASN A 68 -19.73 -6.50 -4.72
N TYR A 69 -19.40 -5.24 -4.97
CA TYR A 69 -18.43 -4.88 -6.01
C TYR A 69 -17.03 -5.37 -5.71
N TYR A 70 -16.62 -5.39 -4.44
CA TYR A 70 -15.30 -5.91 -4.06
C TYR A 70 -15.20 -7.42 -4.32
N VAL A 71 -16.22 -8.20 -3.98
CA VAL A 71 -16.28 -9.65 -4.28
C VAL A 71 -16.29 -9.88 -5.79
N LEU A 72 -17.07 -9.10 -6.56
CA LEU A 72 -17.09 -9.18 -8.01
C LEU A 72 -15.72 -8.85 -8.61
N ALA A 73 -15.07 -7.78 -8.14
CA ALA A 73 -13.72 -7.40 -8.58
C ALA A 73 -12.70 -8.53 -8.36
N LEU A 74 -12.69 -9.14 -7.18
CA LEU A 74 -11.80 -10.27 -6.86
C LEU A 74 -12.09 -11.49 -7.76
N ARG A 75 -13.35 -11.76 -8.02
CA ARG A 75 -13.77 -12.88 -8.88
C ARG A 75 -13.32 -12.68 -10.33
N GLU A 76 -13.62 -11.52 -10.92
CA GLU A 76 -13.24 -11.22 -12.30
C GLU A 76 -11.72 -11.08 -12.44
N GLN A 77 -11.05 -10.43 -11.48
CA GLN A 77 -9.59 -10.37 -11.46
C GLN A 77 -8.94 -11.76 -11.45
N ARG A 78 -9.48 -12.70 -10.69
CA ARG A 78 -8.97 -14.08 -10.67
C ARG A 78 -9.11 -14.78 -12.01
N LYS A 79 -10.22 -14.54 -12.75
CA LYS A 79 -10.42 -15.07 -14.10
C LYS A 79 -9.39 -14.50 -15.07
N GLU A 80 -9.22 -13.18 -15.08
CA GLU A 80 -8.25 -12.50 -15.95
C GLU A 80 -6.81 -12.93 -15.66
N CYS A 81 -6.46 -13.10 -14.38
CA CYS A 81 -5.12 -13.54 -13.96
C CYS A 81 -4.81 -15.01 -14.30
N ALA A 82 -5.80 -15.82 -14.66
CA ALA A 82 -5.58 -17.19 -15.12
C ALA A 82 -4.82 -17.23 -16.46
N HIS A 83 -5.04 -16.23 -17.31
CA HIS A 83 -4.34 -16.05 -18.59
C HIS A 83 -4.02 -14.58 -18.80
N ILE A 84 -2.78 -14.19 -18.51
CA ILE A 84 -2.29 -12.82 -18.71
C ILE A 84 -1.56 -12.74 -20.05
N ASP A 85 -2.01 -11.83 -20.91
CA ASP A 85 -1.41 -11.53 -22.21
C ASP A 85 -1.35 -10.02 -22.46
N ALA A 86 -0.91 -9.63 -23.67
CA ALA A 86 -0.79 -8.23 -24.04
C ALA A 86 -2.12 -7.46 -24.06
N GLN A 87 -3.27 -8.16 -24.16
CA GLN A 87 -4.59 -7.53 -24.27
C GLN A 87 -5.16 -7.17 -22.89
N ASN A 88 -4.89 -7.97 -21.86
CA ASN A 88 -5.43 -7.75 -20.53
C ASN A 88 -4.38 -7.31 -19.48
N ALA A 89 -3.08 -7.26 -19.83
CA ALA A 89 -1.99 -6.92 -18.92
C ALA A 89 -2.22 -5.59 -18.17
N GLU A 90 -2.67 -4.55 -18.86
CA GLU A 90 -2.96 -3.24 -18.26
C GLU A 90 -4.14 -3.31 -17.28
N ALA A 91 -5.21 -3.98 -17.67
CA ALA A 91 -6.40 -4.14 -16.85
C ALA A 91 -6.11 -4.92 -15.55
N VAL A 92 -5.37 -6.04 -15.62
CA VAL A 92 -5.03 -6.83 -14.43
C VAL A 92 -4.09 -6.08 -13.49
N CYS A 93 -3.15 -5.29 -14.02
CA CYS A 93 -2.28 -4.45 -13.20
C CYS A 93 -3.08 -3.35 -12.48
N LEU A 94 -3.88 -2.59 -13.22
CA LEU A 94 -4.71 -1.53 -12.65
C LEU A 94 -5.68 -2.06 -11.60
N THR A 95 -6.36 -3.16 -11.89
CA THR A 95 -7.28 -3.81 -10.94
C THR A 95 -6.55 -4.24 -9.66
N SER A 96 -5.34 -4.81 -9.78
CA SER A 96 -4.53 -5.19 -8.62
C SER A 96 -4.21 -3.98 -7.73
N PHE A 97 -3.88 -2.83 -8.32
CA PHE A 97 -3.68 -1.58 -7.58
C PHE A 97 -4.94 -1.08 -6.89
N LEU A 98 -6.09 -1.10 -7.58
CA LEU A 98 -7.36 -0.65 -7.02
C LEU A 98 -7.80 -1.53 -5.85
N ILE A 99 -7.69 -2.85 -6.00
CA ILE A 99 -7.99 -3.83 -4.94
C ILE A 99 -7.09 -3.59 -3.73
N LEU A 100 -5.77 -3.47 -3.94
CA LEU A 100 -4.81 -3.29 -2.86
C LEU A 100 -5.04 -1.98 -2.09
N ARG A 101 -5.35 -0.90 -2.82
CA ARG A 101 -5.69 0.41 -2.23
C ARG A 101 -6.98 0.33 -1.42
N ASN A 102 -7.99 -0.33 -1.95
CA ASN A 102 -9.25 -0.53 -1.26
C ASN A 102 -9.08 -1.36 0.02
N SER A 103 -8.28 -2.43 -0.05
CA SER A 103 -7.95 -3.25 1.11
C SER A 103 -7.23 -2.46 2.21
N TYR A 104 -6.30 -1.57 1.86
CA TYR A 104 -5.66 -0.68 2.82
C TYR A 104 -6.68 0.28 3.48
N ALA A 105 -7.52 0.94 2.66
CA ALA A 105 -8.53 1.86 3.18
C ALA A 105 -9.50 1.19 4.17
N MET A 106 -9.90 -0.05 3.90
CA MET A 106 -10.77 -0.86 4.76
C MET A 106 -10.07 -1.37 6.04
N MET A 107 -8.75 -1.28 6.11
CA MET A 107 -7.99 -1.76 7.28
C MET A 107 -8.41 -1.05 8.57
N GLN A 108 -8.82 0.22 8.48
CA GLN A 108 -9.30 1.02 9.60
C GLN A 108 -10.54 0.42 10.29
N GLU A 109 -11.39 -0.31 9.55
CA GLU A 109 -12.64 -0.89 10.06
C GLU A 109 -12.40 -2.10 10.97
N ARG A 110 -11.17 -2.62 11.02
CA ARG A 110 -10.85 -3.76 11.89
C ARG A 110 -10.92 -3.36 13.36
N SER A 111 -11.52 -4.23 14.20
CA SER A 111 -11.35 -4.13 15.65
C SER A 111 -9.89 -4.42 16.01
N LEU A 112 -9.32 -3.66 16.91
CA LEU A 112 -7.98 -3.85 17.47
C LEU A 112 -8.01 -4.25 18.96
N ASP A 113 -9.19 -4.62 19.50
CA ASP A 113 -9.35 -5.09 20.88
C ASP A 113 -8.49 -6.33 21.16
N GLN A 114 -8.43 -7.22 20.17
CA GLN A 114 -7.42 -8.28 20.09
C GLN A 114 -6.63 -8.00 18.81
N TYR A 115 -5.45 -7.45 18.95
CA TYR A 115 -4.64 -7.08 17.80
C TYR A 115 -4.36 -8.29 16.91
N THR A 116 -4.75 -8.15 15.65
CA THR A 116 -4.37 -9.06 14.57
C THR A 116 -3.69 -8.24 13.48
N PRO A 117 -2.46 -8.58 13.07
CA PRO A 117 -1.76 -7.82 12.04
C PRO A 117 -2.52 -7.87 10.70
N PRO A 118 -2.33 -6.88 9.81
CA PRO A 118 -3.02 -6.79 8.52
C PRO A 118 -2.43 -7.74 7.46
N THR A 119 -2.37 -9.03 7.78
CA THR A 119 -1.75 -10.06 6.93
C THR A 119 -2.47 -10.24 5.61
N GLU A 120 -3.80 -10.11 5.59
CA GLU A 120 -4.58 -10.19 4.34
C GLU A 120 -4.17 -9.11 3.34
N TRP A 121 -3.97 -7.87 3.79
CA TRP A 121 -3.47 -6.80 2.94
C TRP A 121 -2.06 -7.10 2.42
N LEU A 122 -1.17 -7.61 3.26
CA LEU A 122 0.20 -8.00 2.85
C LEU A 122 0.16 -9.14 1.81
N LYS A 123 -0.68 -10.16 2.02
CA LYS A 123 -0.88 -11.27 1.08
C LYS A 123 -1.46 -10.80 -0.26
N MET A 124 -2.43 -9.87 -0.23
CA MET A 124 -2.97 -9.25 -1.45
C MET A 124 -1.90 -8.48 -2.22
N GLY A 125 -1.05 -7.71 -1.51
CA GLY A 125 0.07 -7.00 -2.12
C GLY A 125 1.03 -7.94 -2.82
N ARG A 126 1.38 -9.05 -2.18
CA ARG A 126 2.21 -10.09 -2.79
C ARG A 126 1.58 -10.69 -4.05
N GLY A 127 0.27 -10.94 -4.02
CA GLY A 127 -0.49 -11.37 -5.21
C GLY A 127 -0.43 -10.32 -6.33
N ALA A 128 -0.61 -9.05 -6.00
CA ALA A 128 -0.48 -7.94 -6.94
C ALA A 128 0.92 -7.86 -7.56
N GLY A 129 1.98 -8.05 -6.76
CA GLY A 129 3.36 -8.13 -7.25
C GLY A 129 3.58 -9.26 -8.25
N ALA A 130 3.02 -10.45 -7.99
CA ALA A 130 3.09 -11.59 -8.90
C ALA A 130 2.36 -11.31 -10.23
N VAL A 131 1.21 -10.64 -10.18
CA VAL A 131 0.47 -10.20 -11.38
C VAL A 131 1.31 -9.22 -12.20
N MET A 132 1.90 -8.21 -11.54
CA MET A 132 2.78 -7.22 -12.18
C MET A 132 3.96 -7.89 -12.91
N TRP A 133 4.58 -8.86 -12.26
CA TRP A 133 5.70 -9.60 -12.84
C TRP A 133 5.28 -10.36 -14.10
N LYS A 134 4.16 -11.11 -14.03
CA LYS A 134 3.63 -11.85 -15.19
C LYS A 134 3.21 -10.91 -16.31
N ALA A 135 2.53 -9.82 -15.99
CA ALA A 135 2.10 -8.83 -16.96
C ALA A 135 3.30 -8.18 -17.67
N ASN A 136 4.38 -7.87 -16.93
CA ASN A 136 5.61 -7.35 -17.54
C ASN A 136 6.22 -8.32 -18.56
N ALA A 137 6.18 -9.62 -18.30
CA ALA A 137 6.68 -10.62 -19.22
C ALA A 137 5.81 -10.79 -20.49
N ALA A 138 4.53 -10.38 -20.43
CA ALA A 138 3.58 -10.47 -21.54
C ALA A 138 3.60 -9.21 -22.46
N VAL A 139 4.35 -8.17 -22.09
CA VAL A 139 4.34 -6.86 -22.74
C VAL A 139 5.47 -6.72 -23.75
N THR A 140 5.19 -6.09 -24.88
CA THR A 140 6.20 -5.71 -25.87
C THR A 140 6.62 -4.24 -25.74
N PRO A 141 7.80 -3.83 -26.29
CA PRO A 141 8.26 -2.44 -26.23
C PRO A 141 7.29 -1.40 -26.82
N GLU A 142 6.38 -1.82 -27.68
CA GLU A 142 5.40 -0.96 -28.36
C GLU A 142 4.11 -0.73 -27.54
N MET A 143 4.02 -1.27 -26.32
CA MET A 143 2.80 -1.16 -25.51
C MET A 143 2.51 0.25 -25.01
N PRO A 144 1.20 0.56 -24.75
CA PRO A 144 0.76 1.89 -24.35
C PRO A 144 1.48 2.42 -23.11
N PHE A 145 1.67 3.72 -23.10
CA PHE A 145 2.34 4.50 -22.06
C PHE A 145 1.83 4.25 -20.63
N SER A 146 0.52 4.03 -20.46
CA SER A 146 -0.11 3.76 -19.17
C SER A 146 0.46 2.54 -18.46
N PHE A 147 0.71 1.47 -19.21
CA PHE A 147 1.32 0.27 -18.67
C PHE A 147 2.78 0.52 -18.24
N LYS A 148 3.53 1.23 -19.07
CA LYS A 148 4.91 1.62 -18.76
C LYS A 148 5.00 2.44 -17.48
N PHE A 149 4.05 3.34 -17.26
CA PHE A 149 3.96 4.12 -16.02
C PHE A 149 3.85 3.24 -14.76
N PHE A 150 3.04 2.19 -14.78
CA PHE A 150 2.95 1.25 -13.67
C PHE A 150 4.25 0.48 -13.49
N LEU A 151 4.85 -0.01 -14.58
CA LEU A 151 6.10 -0.76 -14.54
C LEU A 151 7.29 0.08 -14.08
N ASP A 152 7.46 1.28 -14.62
CA ASP A 152 8.58 2.15 -14.25
C ASP A 152 8.52 2.52 -12.77
N SER A 153 7.31 2.74 -12.23
CA SER A 153 7.10 2.96 -10.80
C SER A 153 7.51 1.76 -9.96
N TYR A 154 7.24 0.56 -10.43
CA TYR A 154 7.58 -0.70 -9.77
C TYR A 154 9.08 -1.03 -9.92
N GLN A 155 9.66 -0.87 -11.11
CA GLN A 155 11.07 -1.13 -11.38
C GLN A 155 12.00 -0.15 -10.65
N TYR A 156 11.62 1.13 -10.56
CA TYR A 156 12.39 2.13 -9.81
C TYR A 156 12.55 1.72 -8.34
N VAL A 157 11.53 1.11 -7.77
CA VAL A 157 11.50 0.64 -6.39
C VAL A 157 12.27 -0.66 -6.21
N LEU A 158 12.31 -1.52 -7.24
CA LEU A 158 12.86 -2.88 -7.15
C LEU A 158 14.35 -3.00 -7.49
N THR A 159 15.03 -1.93 -7.89
CA THR A 159 16.46 -2.07 -8.16
C THR A 159 17.19 -2.47 -6.88
N GLU A 160 17.77 -3.68 -6.85
CA GLU A 160 18.61 -4.17 -5.72
C GLU A 160 19.67 -3.13 -5.33
N GLN A 161 20.18 -2.37 -6.28
CA GLN A 161 21.14 -1.29 -6.03
C GLN A 161 20.54 -0.13 -5.21
N ALA A 162 19.25 0.21 -5.41
CA ALA A 162 18.56 1.21 -4.59
C ALA A 162 18.35 0.68 -3.17
N LEU A 163 18.02 -0.59 -3.02
CA LEU A 163 17.84 -1.24 -1.72
C LEU A 163 19.19 -1.41 -0.98
N GLN A 164 20.26 -1.79 -1.66
CA GLN A 164 21.58 -1.98 -1.03
C GLN A 164 22.28 -0.67 -0.64
N ARG A 165 22.12 0.42 -1.41
CA ARG A 165 22.68 1.75 -1.08
C ARG A 165 22.05 2.43 0.12
N ASN A 166 20.91 1.95 0.58
CA ASN A 166 20.11 2.60 1.62
C ASN A 166 20.32 2.01 3.02
N PHE A 167 21.34 1.15 3.20
CA PHE A 167 21.62 0.49 4.48
C PHE A 167 22.16 1.44 5.56
N ASP A 168 22.71 2.58 5.18
CA ASP A 168 23.34 3.54 6.08
C ASP A 168 22.38 4.63 6.59
N ARG A 169 21.36 4.27 7.42
CA ARG A 169 20.48 5.21 8.19
C ARG A 169 19.02 5.30 7.64
N PRO A 170 18.02 5.76 8.42
CA PRO A 170 17.97 6.06 9.84
C PRO A 170 17.67 4.86 10.74
N PHE A 171 17.28 3.68 10.21
CA PHE A 171 16.84 2.51 10.99
C PHE A 171 17.93 1.45 11.20
N SER A 172 19.20 1.80 11.03
CA SER A 172 20.34 0.90 11.28
C SER A 172 20.35 0.36 12.72
N ASN A 173 20.03 1.22 13.69
CA ASN A 173 19.97 0.82 15.10
C ASN A 173 18.85 -0.20 15.36
N VAL A 174 17.71 -0.08 14.63
CA VAL A 174 16.61 -1.05 14.70
C VAL A 174 17.08 -2.40 14.15
N PHE A 175 17.79 -2.40 13.02
CA PHE A 175 18.32 -3.62 12.43
C PHE A 175 19.34 -4.31 13.35
N VAL A 176 20.29 -3.56 13.94
CA VAL A 176 21.25 -4.10 14.90
C VAL A 176 20.53 -4.76 16.08
N ALA A 177 19.57 -4.06 16.69
CA ALA A 177 18.80 -4.59 17.81
C ALA A 177 17.99 -5.84 17.46
N ILE A 178 17.50 -5.95 16.19
CA ILE A 178 16.83 -7.14 15.70
C ILE A 178 17.81 -8.30 15.52
N THR A 179 19.00 -8.06 14.94
CA THR A 179 19.99 -9.13 14.69
C THR A 179 20.53 -9.73 15.98
N GLU A 180 20.62 -8.94 17.05
CA GLU A 180 20.97 -9.45 18.38
C GLU A 180 19.96 -10.43 18.98
N GLN A 181 18.68 -10.29 18.58
CA GLN A 181 17.58 -11.13 19.06
C GLN A 181 17.26 -12.32 18.15
N LYS A 182 17.63 -12.23 16.88
CA LYS A 182 17.31 -13.19 15.83
C LYS A 182 18.57 -13.73 15.20
N PRO A 183 19.05 -14.91 15.64
CA PRO A 183 20.29 -15.52 15.10
C PRO A 183 20.09 -16.16 13.72
N ASP A 184 18.84 -16.43 13.31
CA ASP A 184 18.56 -17.04 12.01
C ASP A 184 18.89 -16.10 10.85
N LEU A 185 19.68 -16.61 9.88
CA LEU A 185 20.19 -15.80 8.78
C LEU A 185 19.07 -15.41 7.78
N GLU A 186 18.10 -16.27 7.55
CA GLU A 186 16.96 -15.99 6.65
C GLU A 186 16.08 -14.88 7.22
N ASP A 187 15.79 -14.95 8.51
CA ASP A 187 15.02 -13.92 9.21
C ASP A 187 15.80 -12.58 9.20
N GLN A 188 17.12 -12.60 9.44
CA GLN A 188 17.96 -11.40 9.37
C GLN A 188 17.92 -10.74 7.97
N GLN A 189 18.08 -11.54 6.90
CA GLN A 189 17.99 -11.04 5.54
C GLN A 189 16.60 -10.51 5.20
N THR A 190 15.57 -11.13 5.75
CA THR A 190 14.18 -10.70 5.64
C THR A 190 13.95 -9.33 6.25
N TYR A 191 14.40 -9.12 7.49
CA TYR A 191 14.31 -7.83 8.16
C TYR A 191 15.16 -6.77 7.46
N GLN A 192 16.37 -7.13 7.02
CA GLN A 192 17.24 -6.24 6.28
C GLN A 192 16.57 -5.69 5.03
N LYS A 193 15.99 -6.55 4.19
CA LYS A 193 15.30 -6.15 2.96
C LYS A 193 14.11 -5.24 3.26
N SER A 194 13.28 -5.61 4.24
CA SER A 194 12.09 -4.85 4.62
C SER A 194 12.44 -3.46 5.17
N LEU A 195 13.40 -3.37 6.09
CA LEU A 195 13.89 -2.11 6.63
C LEU A 195 14.60 -1.24 5.59
N SER A 196 15.37 -1.84 4.68
CA SER A 196 16.01 -1.09 3.59
C SER A 196 15.00 -0.37 2.72
N TYR A 197 13.85 -1.00 2.45
CA TYR A 197 12.77 -0.36 1.70
C TYR A 197 12.11 0.77 2.49
N ILE A 198 11.87 0.58 3.78
CA ILE A 198 11.33 1.63 4.67
C ILE A 198 12.32 2.82 4.76
N ASN A 199 13.63 2.55 4.87
CA ASN A 199 14.67 3.57 4.79
C ASN A 199 14.64 4.35 3.47
N PHE A 200 14.40 3.66 2.37
CA PHE A 200 14.29 4.28 1.05
C PHE A 200 13.12 5.27 1.00
N MET A 201 11.95 4.88 1.53
CA MET A 201 10.79 5.77 1.65
C MET A 201 11.07 6.98 2.55
N GLN A 202 11.73 6.79 3.70
CA GLN A 202 12.09 7.90 4.59
C GLN A 202 13.03 8.89 3.90
N LYS A 203 14.04 8.38 3.18
CA LYS A 203 14.94 9.25 2.41
C LYS A 203 14.21 10.04 1.32
N ALA A 204 13.21 9.46 0.67
CA ALA A 204 12.40 10.17 -0.30
C ALA A 204 11.66 11.35 0.36
N ILE A 205 11.07 11.14 1.55
CA ILE A 205 10.44 12.20 2.32
C ILE A 205 11.47 13.29 2.71
N ASP A 206 12.61 12.88 3.27
CA ASP A 206 13.67 13.80 3.74
C ASP A 206 14.27 14.62 2.57
N SER A 207 14.27 14.07 1.36
CA SER A 207 14.73 14.73 0.14
C SER A 207 13.67 15.64 -0.50
N GLY A 208 12.46 15.72 0.07
CA GLY A 208 11.37 16.53 -0.45
C GLY A 208 10.73 15.95 -1.72
N GLU A 209 10.82 14.64 -1.92
CA GLU A 209 10.11 13.99 -3.03
C GLU A 209 8.60 14.27 -2.95
N PRO A 210 7.92 14.48 -4.06
CA PRO A 210 6.48 14.73 -4.06
C PRO A 210 5.70 13.61 -3.36
N ALA A 211 4.66 13.96 -2.59
CA ALA A 211 3.86 13.01 -1.83
C ALA A 211 3.35 11.83 -2.68
N PHE A 212 2.99 12.07 -3.94
CA PHE A 212 2.53 11.01 -4.84
C PHE A 212 3.60 9.93 -5.12
N VAL A 213 4.89 10.28 -5.11
CA VAL A 213 6.01 9.33 -5.25
C VAL A 213 6.06 8.44 -4.00
N VAL A 214 6.02 9.06 -2.83
CA VAL A 214 6.00 8.32 -1.54
C VAL A 214 4.75 7.45 -1.42
N GLY A 215 3.59 7.96 -1.84
CA GLY A 215 2.32 7.20 -1.86
C GLY A 215 2.40 5.94 -2.74
N ARG A 216 3.09 6.01 -3.90
CA ARG A 216 3.36 4.83 -4.75
C ARG A 216 4.29 3.83 -4.07
N MET A 217 5.33 4.32 -3.41
CA MET A 217 6.24 3.47 -2.63
C MET A 217 5.51 2.75 -1.51
N LEU A 218 4.65 3.46 -0.77
CA LEU A 218 3.81 2.86 0.29
C LEU A 218 2.92 1.74 -0.27
N GLN A 219 2.29 1.97 -1.41
CA GLN A 219 1.44 0.96 -2.05
C GLN A 219 2.24 -0.24 -2.57
N ALA A 220 3.51 -0.04 -2.97
CA ALA A 220 4.39 -1.11 -3.44
C ALA A 220 4.99 -1.95 -2.30
N PHE A 221 5.05 -1.45 -1.06
CA PHE A 221 5.65 -2.17 0.07
C PHE A 221 5.15 -3.63 0.19
N PRO A 222 3.85 -3.92 0.26
CA PRO A 222 3.37 -5.30 0.39
C PRO A 222 3.63 -6.16 -0.85
N MET A 223 3.95 -5.55 -2.01
CA MET A 223 4.29 -6.28 -3.24
C MET A 223 5.71 -6.81 -3.23
N ILE A 224 6.63 -6.14 -2.51
CA ILE A 224 8.08 -6.34 -2.59
C ILE A 224 8.70 -6.94 -1.34
N VAL A 225 8.04 -6.83 -0.18
CA VAL A 225 8.56 -7.47 1.03
C VAL A 225 8.70 -8.98 0.85
N PRO A 226 9.74 -9.62 1.45
CA PRO A 226 9.92 -11.06 1.38
C PRO A 226 8.68 -11.84 1.89
N ALA A 227 8.43 -13.02 1.33
CA ALA A 227 7.35 -13.89 1.82
C ALA A 227 7.50 -14.17 3.30
N ARG A 228 8.72 -14.49 3.73
CA ARG A 228 9.03 -14.79 5.13
C ARG A 228 8.67 -13.61 6.07
N PHE A 229 8.74 -12.36 5.59
CA PHE A 229 8.28 -11.21 6.39
C PHE A 229 6.78 -11.28 6.68
N ILE A 230 5.99 -11.69 5.69
CA ILE A 230 4.52 -11.84 5.86
C ILE A 230 4.22 -12.96 6.85
N ASP A 231 4.95 -14.08 6.75
CA ASP A 231 4.81 -15.22 7.68
C ASP A 231 5.15 -14.79 9.11
N LEU A 232 6.26 -14.07 9.30
CA LEU A 232 6.67 -13.54 10.60
C LEU A 232 5.64 -12.54 11.18
N VAL A 233 5.03 -11.71 10.33
CA VAL A 233 3.95 -10.82 10.75
C VAL A 233 2.71 -11.62 11.16
N GLU A 234 2.36 -12.67 10.43
CA GLU A 234 1.23 -13.56 10.75
C GLU A 234 1.46 -14.33 12.05
N GLU A 235 2.71 -14.78 12.28
CA GLU A 235 3.17 -15.39 13.54
C GLU A 235 3.20 -14.38 14.70
N GLN A 236 2.94 -13.11 14.45
CA GLN A 236 3.05 -12.00 15.40
C GLN A 236 4.46 -11.86 16.01
N ASP A 237 5.49 -12.17 15.23
CA ASP A 237 6.86 -12.01 15.68
C ASP A 237 7.12 -10.55 16.11
N PRO A 238 7.62 -10.31 17.34
CA PRO A 238 7.78 -8.96 17.86
C PRO A 238 8.67 -8.06 16.98
N CYS A 239 9.73 -8.61 16.37
CA CYS A 239 10.61 -7.86 15.48
C CYS A 239 9.92 -7.52 14.16
N ALA A 240 9.10 -8.43 13.62
CA ALA A 240 8.30 -8.16 12.41
C ALA A 240 7.24 -7.07 12.66
N LEU A 241 6.61 -7.10 13.84
CA LEU A 241 5.68 -6.04 14.24
C LEU A 241 6.36 -4.68 14.38
N VAL A 242 7.59 -4.62 14.93
CA VAL A 242 8.40 -3.39 14.95
C VAL A 242 8.64 -2.86 13.54
N VAL A 243 9.06 -3.71 12.61
CA VAL A 243 9.29 -3.31 11.20
C VAL A 243 8.00 -2.82 10.56
N LEU A 244 6.88 -3.49 10.80
CA LEU A 244 5.56 -3.08 10.30
C LEU A 244 5.14 -1.71 10.90
N ALA A 245 5.41 -1.46 12.18
CA ALA A 245 5.16 -0.16 12.80
C ALA A 245 5.98 0.96 12.15
N HIS A 246 7.23 0.69 11.74
CA HIS A 246 8.04 1.66 11.00
C HIS A 246 7.45 1.97 9.62
N TYR A 247 6.90 0.97 8.93
CA TYR A 247 6.14 1.22 7.69
C TYR A 247 4.94 2.16 7.95
N PHE A 248 4.15 1.92 8.99
CA PHE A 248 3.06 2.82 9.36
C PHE A 248 3.55 4.21 9.78
N GLY A 249 4.74 4.31 10.38
CA GLY A 249 5.39 5.60 10.67
C GLY A 249 5.74 6.39 9.41
N ILE A 250 6.05 5.74 8.28
CA ILE A 250 6.16 6.41 6.98
C ILE A 250 4.78 6.86 6.49
N ALA A 251 3.78 5.98 6.54
CA ALA A 251 2.43 6.29 6.09
C ALA A 251 1.84 7.50 6.85
N ALA A 252 2.07 7.60 8.16
CA ALA A 252 1.60 8.69 8.99
C ALA A 252 2.14 10.08 8.57
N GLN A 253 3.33 10.14 7.95
CA GLN A 253 3.92 11.41 7.51
C GLN A 253 3.26 11.98 6.24
N VAL A 254 2.58 11.15 5.45
CA VAL A 254 1.99 11.53 4.15
C VAL A 254 0.49 11.22 4.05
N ASP A 255 -0.15 10.76 5.12
CA ASP A 255 -1.57 10.40 5.09
C ASP A 255 -2.48 11.61 4.83
N GLY A 256 -2.00 12.83 5.12
CA GLY A 256 -2.68 14.08 4.79
C GLY A 256 -2.99 14.22 3.29
N ASP A 257 -2.12 13.70 2.44
CA ASP A 257 -2.19 13.82 0.99
C ASP A 257 -3.09 12.77 0.33
N PHE A 258 -3.38 11.66 1.04
CA PHE A 258 -4.11 10.52 0.47
C PHE A 258 -5.27 10.07 1.36
N TRP A 259 -6.49 10.18 0.85
CA TRP A 259 -7.68 9.76 1.58
C TRP A 259 -7.65 8.27 1.98
N TRP A 260 -7.12 7.40 1.12
CA TRP A 260 -7.08 5.95 1.36
C TRP A 260 -6.11 5.54 2.47
N LEU A 261 -5.10 6.38 2.77
CA LEU A 261 -4.22 6.20 3.93
C LEU A 261 -4.90 6.58 5.25
N LYS A 262 -5.86 7.52 5.19
CA LYS A 262 -6.62 7.92 6.38
C LYS A 262 -7.59 6.85 6.85
N GLY A 263 -8.10 6.05 5.93
CA GLY A 263 -9.11 5.01 6.18
C GLY A 263 -10.46 5.31 5.58
N SER A 264 -11.40 4.39 5.75
CA SER A 264 -12.71 4.36 5.07
C SER A 264 -13.85 4.95 5.89
N ASP A 265 -13.74 5.02 7.22
CA ASP A 265 -14.85 5.34 8.12
C ASP A 265 -15.05 6.84 8.37
N GLY A 266 -14.20 7.69 7.82
CA GLY A 266 -14.28 9.15 8.04
C GLY A 266 -13.98 9.61 9.47
N SER A 267 -13.59 8.72 10.37
CA SER A 267 -13.22 9.05 11.75
C SER A 267 -11.99 9.95 11.81
N SER A 268 -11.81 10.61 12.93
CA SER A 268 -10.60 11.40 13.22
C SER A 268 -9.37 10.50 13.46
N GLU A 269 -9.58 9.23 13.80
CA GLU A 269 -8.50 8.30 14.06
C GLU A 269 -8.02 7.66 12.74
N ARG A 270 -6.82 8.03 12.34
CA ARG A 270 -6.20 7.59 11.08
C ARG A 270 -5.65 6.18 11.19
N THR A 271 -5.64 5.43 10.08
CA THR A 271 -5.19 4.01 10.04
C THR A 271 -3.78 3.83 10.61
N ALA A 272 -2.80 4.61 10.17
CA ALA A 272 -1.41 4.42 10.58
C ALA A 272 -1.17 4.66 12.09
N PRO A 273 -1.62 5.76 12.70
CA PRO A 273 -1.53 5.94 14.15
C PRO A 273 -2.25 4.86 14.96
N LYS A 274 -3.41 4.39 14.49
CA LYS A 274 -4.18 3.32 15.13
C LYS A 274 -3.39 2.01 15.17
N GLU A 275 -2.80 1.60 14.04
CA GLU A 275 -1.97 0.40 13.93
C GLU A 275 -0.70 0.52 14.80
N ILE A 276 -0.01 1.66 14.78
CA ILE A 276 1.20 1.89 15.59
C ILE A 276 0.91 1.71 17.08
N LYS A 277 -0.16 2.31 17.59
CA LYS A 277 -0.56 2.21 19.00
C LYS A 277 -0.93 0.77 19.37
N ALA A 278 -1.65 0.07 18.48
CA ALA A 278 -2.05 -1.32 18.71
C ALA A 278 -0.84 -2.26 18.73
N ILE A 279 0.12 -2.09 17.82
CA ILE A 279 1.38 -2.84 17.84
C ILE A 279 2.16 -2.52 19.13
N ASP A 280 2.29 -1.25 19.48
CA ASP A 280 3.01 -0.84 20.68
C ASP A 280 2.45 -1.48 21.94
N ALA A 281 1.13 -1.64 22.05
CA ALA A 281 0.47 -2.29 23.16
C ALA A 281 0.81 -3.80 23.31
N GLN A 282 1.21 -4.47 22.21
CA GLN A 282 1.57 -5.89 22.20
C GLN A 282 3.06 -6.12 22.54
N LEU A 283 3.90 -5.08 22.39
CA LEU A 283 5.34 -5.24 22.50
C LEU A 283 5.87 -5.03 23.92
N HIS A 284 6.93 -5.76 24.25
CA HIS A 284 7.63 -5.71 25.54
C HIS A 284 9.15 -5.69 25.35
N GLY A 285 9.89 -5.32 26.40
CA GLY A 285 11.36 -5.37 26.42
C GLY A 285 12.03 -4.52 25.34
N SER A 286 13.03 -5.10 24.68
CA SER A 286 13.82 -4.43 23.63
C SER A 286 12.99 -4.03 22.42
N CYS A 287 12.00 -4.82 22.02
CA CYS A 287 11.11 -4.49 20.90
C CYS A 287 10.27 -3.24 21.20
N LYS A 288 9.83 -3.08 22.45
CA LYS A 288 9.12 -1.86 22.90
C LYS A 288 9.99 -0.61 22.76
N ALA A 289 11.27 -0.71 23.10
CA ALA A 289 12.20 0.42 22.99
C ALA A 289 12.39 0.90 21.53
N MET A 290 12.25 0.01 20.54
CA MET A 290 12.34 0.35 19.12
C MET A 290 11.11 1.10 18.58
N MET A 291 10.03 1.22 19.36
CA MET A 291 8.78 1.91 18.96
C MET A 291 8.84 3.43 19.08
N LEU A 292 9.90 4.01 19.64
CA LEU A 292 9.99 5.45 19.87
C LEU A 292 9.74 6.27 18.59
N TRP A 293 10.40 5.90 17.49
CA TRP A 293 10.25 6.62 16.23
C TRP A 293 8.83 6.48 15.61
N PRO A 294 8.23 5.28 15.46
CA PRO A 294 6.86 5.17 14.98
C PRO A 294 5.85 5.95 15.83
N LEU A 295 5.96 5.89 17.16
CA LEU A 295 5.08 6.62 18.08
C LEU A 295 5.19 8.13 17.90
N THR A 296 6.41 8.67 17.79
CA THR A 296 6.61 10.10 17.51
C THR A 296 5.92 10.53 16.22
N LYS A 297 5.97 9.69 15.14
CA LYS A 297 5.29 9.99 13.89
C LYS A 297 3.77 9.93 14.02
N ALA A 298 3.24 8.98 14.80
CA ALA A 298 1.82 8.89 15.09
C ALA A 298 1.27 10.11 15.84
N GLU A 299 2.03 10.64 16.79
CA GLU A 299 1.66 11.83 17.56
C GLU A 299 1.65 13.10 16.70
N LEU A 300 2.67 13.31 15.87
CA LEU A 300 2.76 14.46 14.96
C LEU A 300 1.62 14.49 13.93
N CYS A 301 1.14 13.32 13.52
CA CYS A 301 0.01 13.18 12.59
C CYS A 301 -1.31 13.74 13.18
N GLY A 302 -1.48 13.73 14.50
CA GLY A 302 -2.67 14.25 15.18
C GLY A 302 -2.68 15.77 15.35
N LEU A 303 -1.57 16.46 15.03
CA LEU A 303 -1.41 17.91 15.19
C LEU A 303 -1.52 18.69 13.87
N SER A 304 -1.62 18.00 12.74
CA SER A 304 -1.77 18.55 11.39
C SER A 304 -3.18 18.34 10.84
#